data_1e8fa3c23f5f2ce27479082808b389c5
#
_entry.id   1e8fa3c23f5f2ce27479082808b389c5
#
_cell.length_a   1.000
_cell.length_b   1.000
_cell.length_c   1.000
_cell.angle_alpha   90.00
_cell.angle_beta   90.00
_cell.angle_gamma   90.00
#
_symmetry.space_group_name_H-M   'P 1'
#
loop_
_entity.id
_entity.type
_entity.pdbx_description
1 polymer ?
#
loop_
_entity_poly.entity_id
_entity_poly.type
_entity_poly.pdbx_seq_one_letter_code
_entity_poly.pdbx_strand_id
1 'polypeptide(L)'
;MTMIYKGYEAGPIDFDPDDGIFSGVVLGLKDVIHFEGATADELTDSFQVSIDDYLALCAERNEQADRPFNGKILVRTEPALHRKAAIRAAADGVSLSQWIARRIEAA
;
A
#
# COMPACT_ATOMS: atom_id res chain seq x y z
N MET A 1 15.88 -2.83 -5.68
CA MET A 1 15.36 -4.20 -5.48
C MET A 1 14.37 -4.18 -4.34
N THR A 2 13.23 -4.82 -4.50
CA THR A 2 12.13 -4.78 -3.54
C THR A 2 11.95 -6.17 -2.93
N MET A 3 11.63 -6.22 -1.63
CA MET A 3 11.29 -7.49 -0.98
C MET A 3 9.87 -7.90 -1.36
N ILE A 4 9.70 -9.16 -1.74
CA ILE A 4 8.42 -9.77 -2.06
C ILE A 4 8.29 -11.10 -1.31
N TYR A 5 7.14 -11.33 -0.70
CA TYR A 5 6.85 -12.56 0.03
C TYR A 5 5.39 -12.95 -0.13
N LYS A 6 5.14 -14.15 -0.61
CA LYS A 6 3.77 -14.66 -0.88
C LYS A 6 2.92 -13.71 -1.73
N GLY A 7 3.55 -13.01 -2.68
CA GLY A 7 2.90 -12.03 -3.54
C GLY A 7 2.75 -10.64 -2.93
N TYR A 8 3.11 -10.45 -1.67
CA TYR A 8 3.05 -9.15 -0.98
C TYR A 8 4.40 -8.43 -1.11
N GLU A 9 4.35 -7.14 -1.41
CA GLU A 9 5.52 -6.34 -1.72
C GLU A 9 5.78 -5.29 -0.63
N ALA A 10 7.04 -5.11 -0.29
CA ALA A 10 7.44 -4.07 0.66
C ALA A 10 7.47 -2.70 -0.02
N GLY A 11 7.02 -1.68 0.71
CA GLY A 11 7.19 -0.28 0.30
C GLY A 11 8.63 0.20 0.52
N PRO A 12 8.88 1.50 0.27
CA PRO A 12 10.19 2.10 0.52
C PRO A 12 10.62 1.89 1.98
N ILE A 13 11.90 1.64 2.16
CA ILE A 13 12.47 1.43 3.49
C ILE A 13 13.04 2.75 4.00
N ASP A 14 12.61 3.13 5.20
CA ASP A 14 13.13 4.29 5.92
C ASP A 14 14.17 3.83 6.94
N PHE A 15 15.16 4.67 7.18
CA PHE A 15 16.16 4.42 8.20
C PHE A 15 16.16 5.55 9.22
N ASP A 16 16.00 5.20 10.50
CA ASP A 16 16.13 6.14 11.60
C ASP A 16 17.56 6.05 12.17
N PRO A 17 18.41 7.05 11.92
CA PRO A 17 19.79 6.99 12.38
C PRO A 17 19.94 7.14 13.91
N ASP A 18 18.96 7.73 14.58
CA ASP A 18 19.01 7.90 16.04
C ASP A 18 18.79 6.57 16.75
N ASP A 19 17.85 5.77 16.28
CA ASP A 19 17.54 4.45 16.84
C ASP A 19 18.27 3.31 16.12
N GLY A 20 18.84 3.57 14.95
CA GLY A 20 19.48 2.53 14.14
C GLY A 20 18.51 1.51 13.60
N ILE A 21 17.27 1.92 13.31
CA ILE A 21 16.19 1.04 12.90
C ILE A 21 15.77 1.32 11.46
N PHE A 22 15.67 0.27 10.66
CA PHE A 22 15.02 0.28 9.37
C PHE A 22 13.56 -0.07 9.52
N SER A 23 12.68 0.57 8.76
CA SER A 23 11.25 0.30 8.81
C SER A 23 10.59 0.47 7.46
N GLY A 24 9.43 -0.15 7.30
CA GLY A 24 8.63 -0.02 6.10
C GLY A 24 7.21 -0.51 6.33
N VAL A 25 6.42 -0.48 5.27
CA VAL A 25 5.04 -0.96 5.27
C VAL A 25 4.83 -1.92 4.10
N VAL A 26 3.89 -2.84 4.25
CA VAL A 26 3.48 -3.74 3.17
C VAL A 26 2.54 -2.97 2.23
N LEU A 27 2.85 -3.00 0.93
CA LEU A 27 2.06 -2.29 -0.08
C LEU A 27 0.79 -3.04 -0.49
N GLY A 28 -0.17 -2.28 -1.00
CA GLY A 28 -1.33 -2.83 -1.68
C GLY A 28 -2.40 -3.40 -0.78
N LEU A 29 -2.32 -3.21 0.53
CA LEU A 29 -3.29 -3.67 1.50
C LEU A 29 -4.14 -2.52 2.03
N LYS A 30 -5.38 -2.83 2.40
CA LYS A 30 -6.29 -1.91 3.04
C LYS A 30 -5.81 -1.53 4.43
N ASP A 31 -5.31 -2.51 5.19
CA ASP A 31 -4.74 -2.30 6.52
C ASP A 31 -3.27 -1.88 6.40
N VAL A 32 -2.81 -1.08 7.35
CA VAL A 32 -1.41 -0.67 7.41
C VAL A 32 -0.64 -1.70 8.23
N ILE A 33 0.28 -2.41 7.58
CA ILE A 33 1.11 -3.42 8.23
C ILE A 33 2.55 -2.94 8.21
N HIS A 34 3.10 -2.68 9.41
CA HIS A 34 4.46 -2.23 9.59
C HIS A 34 5.41 -3.40 9.86
N PHE A 35 6.65 -3.23 9.43
CA PHE A 35 7.73 -4.13 9.80
C PHE A 35 9.00 -3.31 10.04
N GLU A 36 9.91 -3.83 10.87
CA GLU A 36 11.14 -3.13 11.21
C GLU A 36 12.25 -4.10 11.61
N GLY A 37 13.49 -3.60 11.62
CA GLY A 37 14.64 -4.35 12.08
C GLY A 37 15.88 -3.48 12.15
N ALA A 38 16.83 -3.86 12.98
CA ALA A 38 18.12 -3.17 13.14
C ALA A 38 19.15 -3.63 12.11
N THR A 39 18.92 -4.77 11.46
CA THR A 39 19.78 -5.33 10.43
C THR A 39 18.94 -5.73 9.21
N ALA A 40 19.59 -5.99 8.09
CA ALA A 40 18.90 -6.47 6.89
C ALA A 40 18.16 -7.79 7.15
N ASP A 41 18.78 -8.71 7.89
CA ASP A 41 18.17 -10.00 8.22
C ASP A 41 16.95 -9.82 9.13
N GLU A 42 17.06 -9.00 10.16
CA GLU A 42 15.93 -8.70 11.05
C GLU A 42 14.78 -8.04 10.30
N LEU A 43 15.10 -7.10 9.41
CA LEU A 43 14.09 -6.41 8.60
C LEU A 43 13.35 -7.41 7.70
N THR A 44 14.09 -8.29 7.04
CA THR A 44 13.51 -9.33 6.16
C THR A 44 12.62 -10.29 6.96
N ASP A 45 13.09 -10.76 8.11
CA ASP A 45 12.30 -11.63 8.98
C ASP A 45 11.02 -10.94 9.46
N SER A 46 11.12 -9.69 9.90
CA SER A 46 9.98 -8.90 10.34
C SER A 46 8.94 -8.73 9.23
N PHE A 47 9.39 -8.47 8.02
CA PHE A 47 8.54 -8.36 6.84
C PHE A 47 7.75 -9.66 6.61
N GLN A 48 8.43 -10.81 6.60
CA GLN A 48 7.79 -12.09 6.36
C GLN A 48 6.85 -12.49 7.50
N VAL A 49 7.26 -12.32 8.74
CA VAL A 49 6.45 -12.62 9.93
C VAL A 49 5.18 -11.76 9.94
N SER A 50 5.30 -10.48 9.62
CA SER A 50 4.14 -9.57 9.56
C SER A 50 3.09 -10.03 8.55
N ILE A 51 3.52 -10.54 7.41
CA ILE A 51 2.63 -11.07 6.39
C ILE A 51 2.00 -12.39 6.86
N ASP A 52 2.80 -13.30 7.43
CA ASP A 52 2.28 -14.56 7.96
C ASP A 52 1.26 -14.32 9.08
N ASP A 53 1.52 -13.38 9.97
CA ASP A 53 0.58 -13.00 11.04
C ASP A 53 -0.72 -12.43 10.48
N TYR A 54 -0.63 -11.57 9.47
CA TYR A 54 -1.80 -11.02 8.79
C TYR A 54 -2.66 -12.13 8.18
N LEU A 55 -2.03 -13.05 7.45
CA LEU A 55 -2.75 -14.16 6.82
C LEU A 55 -3.38 -15.09 7.86
N ALA A 56 -2.69 -15.38 8.95
CA ALA A 56 -3.18 -16.19 10.03
C ALA A 56 -4.39 -15.53 10.72
N LEU A 57 -4.33 -14.22 10.95
CA LEU A 57 -5.43 -13.46 11.54
C LEU A 57 -6.68 -13.47 10.65
N CYS A 58 -6.51 -13.29 9.34
CA CYS A 58 -7.61 -13.39 8.38
C CYS A 58 -8.26 -14.77 8.41
N ALA A 59 -7.45 -15.83 8.44
CA ALA A 59 -7.96 -17.21 8.52
C ALA A 59 -8.71 -17.47 9.82
N GLU A 60 -8.19 -16.97 10.94
CA GLU A 60 -8.84 -17.10 12.25
C GLU A 60 -10.20 -16.43 12.31
N ARG A 61 -10.35 -15.28 11.63
CA ARG A 61 -11.60 -14.51 11.57
C ARG A 61 -12.53 -14.94 10.46
N ASN A 62 -12.18 -15.96 9.68
CA ASN A 62 -12.90 -16.36 8.47
C ASN A 62 -13.06 -15.20 7.47
N GLU A 63 -12.09 -14.31 7.44
CA GLU A 63 -12.02 -13.21 6.49
C GLU A 63 -11.09 -13.56 5.35
N GLN A 64 -11.42 -13.11 4.15
CA GLN A 64 -10.53 -13.26 3.01
C GLN A 64 -9.42 -12.21 3.10
N ALA A 65 -8.17 -12.66 2.99
CA ALA A 65 -7.03 -11.74 2.94
C ALA A 65 -7.11 -10.85 1.69
N ASP A 66 -6.72 -9.58 1.82
CA ASP A 66 -6.69 -8.67 0.68
C ASP A 66 -5.68 -9.16 -0.36
N ARG A 67 -6.07 -9.06 -1.62
CA ARG A 67 -5.14 -9.22 -2.73
C ARG A 67 -4.33 -7.93 -2.85
N PRO A 68 -3.00 -8.01 -2.87
CA PRO A 68 -2.20 -6.82 -3.15
C PRO A 68 -2.59 -6.23 -4.50
N PHE A 69 -2.72 -4.91 -4.57
CA PHE A 69 -3.01 -4.20 -5.83
C PHE A 69 -4.27 -4.73 -6.53
N ASN A 70 -5.38 -4.77 -5.81
CA ASN A 70 -6.65 -5.30 -6.31
C ASN A 70 -7.41 -4.37 -7.27
N GLY A 71 -6.84 -3.22 -7.61
CA GLY A 71 -7.46 -2.23 -8.48
C GLY A 71 -8.36 -1.23 -7.77
N LYS A 72 -8.55 -1.36 -6.46
CA LYS A 72 -9.33 -0.41 -5.66
C LYS A 72 -8.39 0.53 -4.93
N ILE A 73 -8.59 1.83 -5.14
CA ILE A 73 -7.76 2.88 -4.53
C ILE A 73 -8.68 3.84 -3.79
N LEU A 74 -8.39 4.07 -2.51
CA LEU A 74 -9.06 5.11 -1.73
C LEU A 74 -8.09 6.27 -1.58
N VAL A 75 -8.48 7.45 -2.09
CA VAL A 75 -7.68 8.67 -1.99
C VAL A 75 -8.45 9.72 -1.20
N ARG A 76 -7.82 10.23 -0.15
CA ARG A 76 -8.35 11.36 0.62
C ARG A 76 -7.60 12.62 0.22
N THR A 77 -8.34 13.62 -0.24
CA THR A 77 -7.77 14.89 -0.67
C THR A 77 -8.57 16.05 -0.05
N GLU A 78 -8.08 17.26 -0.25
CA GLU A 78 -8.85 18.44 0.05
C GLU A 78 -10.09 18.50 -0.84
N PRO A 79 -11.24 19.00 -0.32
CA PRO A 79 -12.46 19.12 -1.13
C PRO A 79 -12.29 19.89 -2.44
N ALA A 80 -11.43 20.90 -2.44
CA ALA A 80 -11.13 21.68 -3.65
C ALA A 80 -10.49 20.84 -4.76
N LEU A 81 -9.60 19.92 -4.40
CA LEU A 81 -8.97 19.00 -5.37
C LEU A 81 -9.96 17.95 -5.87
N HIS A 82 -10.81 17.44 -5.00
CA HIS A 82 -11.89 16.52 -5.38
C HIS A 82 -12.80 17.18 -6.42
N ARG A 83 -13.24 18.42 -6.13
CA ARG A 83 -14.09 19.19 -7.04
C ARG A 83 -13.42 19.41 -8.39
N LYS A 84 -12.15 19.81 -8.40
CA LYS A 84 -11.38 20.03 -9.62
C LYS A 84 -11.30 18.76 -10.49
N ALA A 85 -10.99 17.63 -9.86
CA ALA A 85 -10.93 16.35 -10.56
C ALA A 85 -12.28 15.95 -11.15
N ALA A 86 -13.37 16.11 -10.39
CA ALA A 86 -14.72 15.80 -10.84
C ALA A 86 -15.13 16.67 -12.05
N ILE A 87 -14.83 17.97 -12.02
CA ILE A 87 -15.13 18.89 -13.11
C ILE A 87 -14.36 18.49 -14.37
N ARG A 88 -13.09 18.16 -14.25
CA ARG A 88 -12.25 17.76 -15.39
C ARG A 88 -12.70 16.43 -15.98
N ALA A 89 -13.07 15.46 -15.15
CA ALA A 89 -13.62 14.19 -15.61
C ALA A 89 -14.91 14.41 -16.40
N ALA A 90 -15.82 15.23 -15.90
CA ALA A 90 -17.07 15.57 -16.57
C ALA A 90 -16.82 16.26 -17.91
N ALA A 91 -15.87 17.18 -17.98
CA ALA A 91 -15.50 17.87 -19.21
C ALA A 91 -14.96 16.90 -20.26
N ASP A 92 -14.24 15.86 -19.83
CA ASP A 92 -13.71 14.81 -20.73
C ASP A 92 -14.75 13.73 -21.05
N GLY A 93 -15.93 13.79 -20.46
CA GLY A 93 -16.99 12.80 -20.69
C GLY A 93 -16.70 11.43 -20.09
N VAL A 94 -15.90 11.34 -19.05
CA VAL A 94 -15.53 10.09 -18.38
C VAL A 94 -15.87 10.14 -16.90
N SER A 95 -15.91 8.96 -16.25
CA SER A 95 -16.08 8.89 -14.81
C SER A 95 -14.82 9.42 -14.10
N LEU A 96 -14.98 9.80 -12.83
CA LEU A 96 -13.84 10.23 -12.01
C LEU A 96 -12.79 9.12 -11.92
N SER A 97 -13.20 7.87 -11.73
CA SER A 97 -12.30 6.73 -11.70
C SER A 97 -11.52 6.55 -13.01
N GLN A 98 -12.18 6.69 -14.15
CA GLN A 98 -11.53 6.62 -15.45
C GLN A 98 -10.55 7.76 -15.67
N TRP A 99 -10.93 8.97 -15.27
CA TRP A 99 -10.07 10.13 -15.36
C TRP A 99 -8.79 9.95 -14.54
N ILE A 100 -8.93 9.48 -13.29
CA ILE A 100 -7.79 9.19 -12.40
C ILE A 100 -6.90 8.11 -13.01
N ALA A 101 -7.48 7.01 -13.50
CA ALA A 101 -6.73 5.93 -14.13
C ALA A 101 -5.89 6.42 -15.32
N ARG A 102 -6.46 7.29 -16.17
CA ARG A 102 -5.74 7.88 -17.29
C ARG A 102 -4.57 8.75 -16.85
N ARG A 103 -4.73 9.50 -15.73
CA ARG A 103 -3.65 10.33 -15.19
C ARG A 103 -2.52 9.47 -14.64
N ILE A 104 -2.85 8.35 -14.01
CA ILE A 104 -1.84 7.40 -13.52
C ILE A 104 -1.08 6.77 -14.68
N GLU A 105 -1.77 6.35 -15.75
CA GLU A 105 -1.13 5.81 -16.94
C GLU A 105 -0.15 6.81 -17.59
N ALA A 106 -0.48 8.09 -17.53
CA ALA A 106 0.35 9.15 -18.09
C ALA A 106 1.52 9.56 -17.20
N ALA A 107 1.57 9.07 -15.98
CA ALA A 107 2.60 9.44 -15.01
C ALA A 107 3.96 8.78 -15.32
#